data_100f9476505d0ef39c30cd2c4df93e82
#
_entry.id   100f9476505d0ef39c30cd2c4df93e82
#
_cell.length_a   1.000
_cell.length_b   1.000
_cell.length_c   1.000
_cell.angle_alpha   90.00
_cell.angle_beta   90.00
_cell.angle_gamma   90.00
#
_symmetry.space_group_name_H-M   'P 1'
#
loop_
_entity.id
_entity.type
_entity.pdbx_description
1 polymer ?
#
loop_
_entity_poly.entity_id
_entity_poly.type
_entity_poly.pdbx_seq_one_letter_code
_entity_poly.pdbx_strand_id
1 'polypeptide(L)'
;MKKSTQSKATTKKPAAKPAAKPTTKPATKPSSKPAPKQVAKDIKKKEDPKKPCDKKKAASNTKEKEISVDKRAFVSGEAPKKVEKIEIKVRTSMNCIKTVKAHDDWVKKAIILSSGKIATIGLDALIKIWDIDKDTKKPLIMMGDHTSGVTDIIEFAKNKIITVSNDKTIRKWNVETGKELFCYKTDQPLNCIKKIDDNLIAVGGIDKSVYIYDFSKDSVNEEEYAKIQVARMEEHKDILTSLELTDDKRLISASGDKTICIWDLNNYKLIKTLQGHTEGVQCLKILKDGTLASGSFDDTIKIWDLKNYTCIKTLKGHTGHVYSLNQLPDGKLISGASDWSLIAWDLEKGEQVFTLEGHEECVNSIDVFPDGKILTSSTDQTVKLWD
;
A
#
# COMPACT_ATOMS: atom_id res chain seq x y z
N MET A 1 -26.85 25.97 -74.53
CA MET A 1 -26.07 26.80 -75.47
C MET A 1 -24.77 27.22 -74.84
N LYS A 2 -23.65 27.01 -75.62
CA LYS A 2 -22.25 27.45 -75.43
C LYS A 2 -21.51 26.89 -74.16
N LYS A 3 -20.72 25.90 -74.26
CA LYS A 3 -19.37 25.57 -74.76
C LYS A 3 -18.35 26.69 -74.59
N SER A 4 -17.26 26.46 -73.83
CA SER A 4 -15.86 26.72 -74.16
C SER A 4 -15.00 26.22 -73.00
N THR A 5 -14.27 25.13 -73.13
CA THR A 5 -12.92 24.87 -73.67
C THR A 5 -11.78 25.49 -72.82
N GLN A 6 -11.11 24.59 -72.13
CA GLN A 6 -9.65 24.23 -72.13
C GLN A 6 -8.63 25.33 -71.82
N SER A 7 -7.74 25.06 -70.87
CA SER A 7 -6.32 24.84 -71.27
C SER A 7 -5.53 24.14 -70.11
N LYS A 8 -4.80 23.07 -70.55
CA LYS A 8 -3.79 22.37 -69.77
C LYS A 8 -2.51 23.22 -69.75
N ALA A 9 -1.91 23.41 -68.63
CA ALA A 9 -0.54 23.85 -68.51
C ALA A 9 0.26 22.78 -67.76
N THR A 10 1.12 22.09 -68.49
CA THR A 10 2.18 21.19 -68.03
C THR A 10 3.38 22.00 -67.58
N THR A 11 3.80 21.91 -66.31
CA THR A 11 5.08 22.40 -65.88
C THR A 11 5.99 21.22 -65.41
N LYS A 12 7.13 21.14 -66.06
CA LYS A 12 8.18 20.16 -65.89
C LYS A 12 8.85 20.25 -64.49
N LYS A 13 9.08 19.11 -63.93
CA LYS A 13 9.87 18.88 -62.74
C LYS A 13 11.37 18.99 -63.06
N PRO A 14 12.19 19.73 -62.31
CA PRO A 14 13.65 19.66 -62.48
C PRO A 14 14.21 18.48 -61.65
N ALA A 15 15.21 17.79 -62.26
CA ALA A 15 15.86 16.64 -61.72
C ALA A 15 16.77 17.00 -60.50
N ALA A 16 16.68 16.20 -59.47
CA ALA A 16 17.54 16.28 -58.27
C ALA A 16 18.92 15.67 -58.57
N LYS A 17 20.00 16.39 -58.22
CA LYS A 17 21.42 15.88 -58.18
C LYS A 17 21.57 14.89 -57.04
N PRO A 18 22.42 13.87 -57.19
CA PRO A 18 22.72 12.89 -56.11
C PRO A 18 23.52 13.53 -55.01
N ALA A 19 23.09 13.34 -53.75
CA ALA A 19 23.84 13.75 -52.55
C ALA A 19 24.99 12.79 -52.26
N ALA A 20 26.16 13.36 -51.90
CA ALA A 20 27.37 12.67 -51.53
C ALA A 20 27.18 11.85 -50.23
N LYS A 21 27.82 10.66 -50.19
CA LYS A 21 27.88 9.80 -49.00
C LYS A 21 28.67 10.50 -47.88
N PRO A 22 28.18 10.51 -46.63
CA PRO A 22 29.03 10.90 -45.51
C PRO A 22 29.93 9.74 -45.10
N THR A 23 31.22 10.01 -45.00
CA THR A 23 32.26 9.15 -44.46
C THR A 23 32.03 8.94 -42.96
N THR A 24 31.89 7.69 -42.56
CA THR A 24 31.81 7.28 -41.15
C THR A 24 33.17 7.41 -40.49
N LYS A 25 33.33 8.31 -39.52
CA LYS A 25 34.36 8.24 -38.49
C LYS A 25 33.90 7.30 -37.37
N PRO A 26 34.74 6.47 -36.78
CA PRO A 26 34.33 5.57 -35.68
C PRO A 26 34.01 6.37 -34.43
N ALA A 27 32.83 6.10 -33.86
CA ALA A 27 32.39 6.66 -32.61
C ALA A 27 33.24 6.10 -31.46
N THR A 28 33.88 6.97 -30.72
CA THR A 28 34.50 6.68 -29.44
C THR A 28 33.40 6.33 -28.42
N LYS A 29 33.55 5.18 -27.76
CA LYS A 29 32.70 4.75 -26.65
C LYS A 29 32.68 5.83 -25.58
N PRO A 30 31.50 6.20 -25.02
CA PRO A 30 31.47 6.99 -23.80
C PRO A 30 31.96 6.12 -22.64
N SER A 31 32.97 6.61 -21.92
CA SER A 31 33.44 6.03 -20.68
C SER A 31 32.34 6.06 -19.63
N SER A 32 31.92 4.88 -19.18
CA SER A 32 31.05 4.72 -18.03
C SER A 32 31.76 5.26 -16.78
N LYS A 33 31.25 6.36 -16.21
CA LYS A 33 31.59 6.75 -14.84
C LYS A 33 31.03 5.69 -13.90
N PRO A 34 31.83 5.16 -12.96
CA PRO A 34 31.30 4.24 -11.95
C PRO A 34 30.39 4.97 -11.00
N ALA A 35 29.29 4.31 -10.62
CA ALA A 35 28.41 4.70 -9.53
C ALA A 35 29.19 4.89 -8.21
N PRO A 36 28.77 5.79 -7.32
CA PRO A 36 29.46 6.00 -6.05
C PRO A 36 29.39 4.72 -5.22
N LYS A 37 30.55 4.11 -4.96
CA LYS A 37 30.71 3.03 -3.99
C LYS A 37 30.32 3.56 -2.62
N GLN A 38 29.29 2.99 -2.03
CA GLN A 38 29.03 3.11 -0.59
C GLN A 38 30.27 2.61 0.15
N VAL A 39 30.84 3.48 0.95
CA VAL A 39 31.94 3.17 1.85
C VAL A 39 31.37 2.34 2.98
N ALA A 40 31.49 1.01 2.89
CA ALA A 40 31.33 0.14 4.05
C ALA A 40 32.51 0.40 4.98
N LYS A 41 32.25 1.11 6.09
CA LYS A 41 33.20 1.19 7.19
C LYS A 41 33.12 -0.12 7.99
N ASP A 42 34.22 -0.84 8.00
CA ASP A 42 34.47 -1.97 8.87
C ASP A 42 34.26 -1.57 10.34
N ILE A 43 33.15 -2.04 10.91
CA ILE A 43 32.97 -2.07 12.36
C ILE A 43 33.34 -3.48 12.81
N LYS A 44 34.52 -3.61 13.38
CA LYS A 44 34.98 -4.85 14.06
C LYS A 44 33.97 -5.20 15.15
N LYS A 45 33.27 -6.32 14.96
CA LYS A 45 32.47 -6.97 16.00
C LYS A 45 33.41 -7.37 17.16
N LYS A 46 33.17 -6.82 18.33
CA LYS A 46 33.52 -7.44 19.59
C LYS A 46 32.41 -8.43 19.92
N GLU A 47 32.74 -9.69 19.93
CA GLU A 47 31.87 -10.74 20.46
C GLU A 47 31.91 -10.67 22.01
N ASP A 48 30.76 -10.42 22.63
CA ASP A 48 30.52 -10.67 24.03
C ASP A 48 29.66 -11.93 24.20
N PRO A 49 29.92 -12.74 25.24
CA PRO A 49 29.41 -14.10 25.31
C PRO A 49 27.94 -14.17 25.68
N LYS A 50 27.25 -15.09 25.04
CA LYS A 50 25.85 -15.47 25.26
C LYS A 50 25.58 -15.82 26.72
N LYS A 51 24.69 -15.07 27.39
CA LYS A 51 23.97 -15.51 28.58
C LYS A 51 22.67 -16.20 28.17
N PRO A 52 22.30 -17.31 28.82
CA PRO A 52 21.04 -17.99 28.56
C PRO A 52 19.87 -17.14 29.05
N CYS A 53 18.84 -17.07 28.22
CA CYS A 53 17.58 -16.36 28.54
C CYS A 53 16.77 -17.25 29.50
N ASP A 54 16.76 -16.91 30.79
CA ASP A 54 15.91 -17.52 31.78
C ASP A 54 14.43 -17.22 31.49
N LYS A 55 13.65 -18.29 31.29
CA LYS A 55 12.19 -18.23 31.15
C LYS A 55 11.55 -17.79 32.46
N LYS A 56 11.35 -16.50 32.67
CA LYS A 56 10.40 -16.01 33.68
C LYS A 56 9.00 -15.94 33.06
N LYS A 57 8.10 -16.80 33.56
CA LYS A 57 6.66 -16.68 33.33
C LYS A 57 6.20 -15.33 33.90
N ALA A 58 5.84 -14.38 33.01
CA ALA A 58 5.13 -13.17 33.40
C ALA A 58 3.66 -13.52 33.57
N ALA A 59 3.12 -13.28 34.74
CA ALA A 59 1.70 -13.42 35.03
C ALA A 59 0.93 -12.32 34.33
N SER A 60 -0.09 -12.68 33.55
CA SER A 60 -0.98 -11.76 32.86
C SER A 60 -1.91 -11.04 33.85
N ASN A 61 -1.72 -9.75 34.05
CA ASN A 61 -2.70 -8.90 34.74
C ASN A 61 -3.65 -8.31 33.69
N THR A 62 -4.76 -8.98 33.45
CA THR A 62 -5.90 -8.44 32.69
C THR A 62 -6.83 -7.69 33.64
N LYS A 63 -6.97 -6.39 33.47
CA LYS A 63 -8.05 -5.60 34.09
C LYS A 63 -9.18 -5.45 33.08
N GLU A 64 -10.32 -6.08 33.41
CA GLU A 64 -11.56 -5.91 32.64
C GLU A 64 -12.23 -4.57 33.00
N LYS A 65 -12.57 -3.79 31.99
CA LYS A 65 -13.43 -2.61 32.13
C LYS A 65 -14.64 -2.80 31.23
N GLU A 66 -15.81 -2.92 31.82
CA GLU A 66 -17.07 -2.88 31.08
C GLU A 66 -17.37 -1.45 30.64
N ILE A 67 -17.59 -1.28 29.33
CA ILE A 67 -18.10 -0.04 28.75
C ILE A 67 -19.46 -0.38 28.14
N SER A 68 -20.53 0.12 28.75
CA SER A 68 -21.90 0.01 28.21
C SER A 68 -22.11 1.09 27.14
N VAL A 69 -22.39 0.68 25.90
CA VAL A 69 -22.81 1.59 24.83
C VAL A 69 -24.34 1.54 24.69
N ASP A 70 -25.00 2.66 24.98
CA ASP A 70 -26.45 2.84 24.84
C ASP A 70 -26.81 2.92 23.34
N LYS A 71 -27.62 1.95 22.87
CA LYS A 71 -28.18 1.92 21.53
C LYS A 71 -29.63 2.32 21.56
N ARG A 72 -29.95 3.53 21.12
CA ARG A 72 -31.34 3.86 20.71
C ARG A 72 -31.60 3.28 19.33
N ALA A 73 -32.33 2.18 19.30
CA ALA A 73 -32.81 1.54 18.09
C ALA A 73 -33.98 2.34 17.49
N PHE A 74 -33.96 2.54 16.19
CA PHE A 74 -35.11 2.94 15.39
C PHE A 74 -35.76 1.72 14.73
N VAL A 75 -37.07 1.71 14.76
CA VAL A 75 -38.05 0.67 14.47
C VAL A 75 -38.01 0.21 13.01
N SER A 76 -37.84 -1.09 12.76
CA SER A 76 -38.54 -1.87 11.73
C SER A 76 -38.60 -3.33 12.22
N GLY A 77 -39.79 -3.91 12.14
CA GLY A 77 -40.19 -5.14 12.90
C GLY A 77 -39.60 -6.44 12.34
N GLU A 78 -38.34 -6.68 12.51
CA GLU A 78 -37.72 -7.99 12.38
C GLU A 78 -37.07 -8.39 13.70
N ALA A 79 -37.27 -9.67 14.11
CA ALA A 79 -36.72 -10.20 15.34
C ALA A 79 -35.20 -10.06 15.40
N PRO A 80 -34.59 -9.67 16.54
CA PRO A 80 -33.16 -9.43 16.63
C PRO A 80 -32.40 -10.73 16.43
N LYS A 81 -31.61 -10.81 15.35
CA LYS A 81 -30.55 -11.81 15.20
C LYS A 81 -29.58 -11.64 16.39
N LYS A 82 -29.27 -12.76 17.08
CA LYS A 82 -28.28 -12.80 18.15
C LYS A 82 -27.06 -12.00 17.80
N VAL A 83 -26.87 -10.85 18.41
CA VAL A 83 -25.61 -10.09 18.31
C VAL A 83 -24.63 -10.80 19.23
N GLU A 84 -23.67 -11.51 18.66
CA GLU A 84 -22.53 -12.02 19.43
C GLU A 84 -21.80 -10.81 20.04
N LYS A 85 -21.74 -10.77 21.37
CA LYS A 85 -20.94 -9.76 22.07
C LYS A 85 -19.47 -10.07 21.81
N ILE A 86 -18.83 -9.27 20.98
CA ILE A 86 -17.38 -9.31 20.85
C ILE A 86 -16.81 -8.63 22.10
N GLU A 87 -16.23 -9.40 23.00
CA GLU A 87 -15.47 -8.86 24.14
C GLU A 87 -14.20 -8.23 23.62
N ILE A 88 -14.12 -6.90 23.69
CA ILE A 88 -12.92 -6.15 23.32
C ILE A 88 -11.94 -6.24 24.50
N LYS A 89 -10.93 -7.07 24.39
CA LYS A 89 -9.83 -7.15 25.37
C LYS A 89 -8.91 -5.95 25.20
N VAL A 90 -8.79 -5.13 26.25
CA VAL A 90 -7.80 -4.07 26.31
C VAL A 90 -6.44 -4.70 26.52
N ARG A 91 -5.57 -4.66 25.51
CA ARG A 91 -4.22 -5.26 25.55
C ARG A 91 -3.20 -4.23 25.99
N THR A 92 -2.33 -4.60 26.90
CA THR A 92 -1.21 -3.78 27.39
C THR A 92 0.15 -4.32 26.95
N SER A 93 0.17 -5.51 26.35
CA SER A 93 1.34 -6.16 25.75
C SER A 93 0.88 -7.24 24.78
N MET A 94 1.71 -7.59 23.82
CA MET A 94 1.51 -8.69 22.88
C MET A 94 2.83 -9.41 22.65
N ASN A 95 2.75 -10.67 22.23
CA ASN A 95 3.93 -11.47 21.93
C ASN A 95 3.88 -11.99 20.49
N CYS A 96 5.05 -12.17 19.87
CA CYS A 96 5.13 -12.86 18.60
C CYS A 96 4.82 -14.34 18.81
N ILE A 97 3.70 -14.80 18.27
CA ILE A 97 3.24 -16.19 18.40
C ILE A 97 3.61 -17.06 17.19
N LYS A 98 3.87 -16.43 16.03
CA LYS A 98 4.27 -17.15 14.81
C LYS A 98 5.16 -16.28 13.94
N THR A 99 6.19 -16.90 13.35
CA THR A 99 7.04 -16.28 12.32
C THR A 99 7.12 -17.21 11.12
N VAL A 100 6.89 -16.67 9.93
CA VAL A 100 6.96 -17.40 8.66
C VAL A 100 7.91 -16.66 7.72
N LYS A 101 8.95 -17.35 7.20
CA LYS A 101 9.72 -16.84 6.05
C LYS A 101 8.82 -16.91 4.83
N ALA A 102 8.27 -15.77 4.43
CA ALA A 102 7.24 -15.71 3.42
C ALA A 102 7.81 -15.58 1.99
N HIS A 103 8.87 -14.78 1.82
CA HIS A 103 9.45 -14.50 0.51
C HIS A 103 10.98 -14.66 0.54
N ASP A 104 11.61 -14.68 -0.64
CA ASP A 104 13.06 -14.70 -0.79
C ASP A 104 13.66 -13.29 -0.95
N ASP A 105 12.80 -12.28 -0.98
CA ASP A 105 13.12 -10.85 -0.95
C ASP A 105 12.13 -10.16 0.02
N TRP A 106 12.18 -8.84 0.13
CA TRP A 106 11.34 -8.05 1.02
C TRP A 106 9.86 -8.41 0.90
N VAL A 107 9.20 -8.70 2.04
CA VAL A 107 7.74 -8.80 2.06
C VAL A 107 7.17 -7.39 2.09
N LYS A 108 6.65 -6.96 0.95
CA LYS A 108 6.16 -5.59 0.80
C LYS A 108 4.85 -5.35 1.55
N LYS A 109 3.93 -6.33 1.48
CA LYS A 109 2.65 -6.25 2.18
C LYS A 109 2.10 -7.64 2.49
N ALA A 110 1.41 -7.74 3.61
CA ALA A 110 0.58 -8.88 4.02
C ALA A 110 -0.82 -8.38 4.35
N ILE A 111 -1.85 -9.04 3.83
CA ILE A 111 -3.26 -8.73 4.11
C ILE A 111 -4.02 -9.96 4.56
N ILE A 112 -5.03 -9.74 5.40
CA ILE A 112 -5.99 -10.75 5.84
C ILE A 112 -7.16 -10.72 4.86
N LEU A 113 -7.44 -11.86 4.24
CA LEU A 113 -8.55 -12.02 3.31
C LEU A 113 -9.85 -12.30 4.07
N SER A 114 -10.99 -12.00 3.46
CA SER A 114 -12.32 -12.28 4.00
C SER A 114 -12.56 -13.77 4.31
N SER A 115 -11.77 -14.66 3.71
CA SER A 115 -11.75 -16.10 3.99
C SER A 115 -10.96 -16.50 5.25
N GLY A 116 -10.31 -15.55 5.94
CA GLY A 116 -9.39 -15.79 7.06
C GLY A 116 -7.97 -16.20 6.61
N LYS A 117 -7.74 -16.47 5.33
CA LYS A 117 -6.40 -16.72 4.79
C LYS A 117 -5.60 -15.42 4.70
N ILE A 118 -4.28 -15.56 4.56
CA ILE A 118 -3.37 -14.42 4.38
C ILE A 118 -2.86 -14.41 2.95
N ALA A 119 -2.83 -13.23 2.33
CA ALA A 119 -2.11 -12.98 1.09
C ALA A 119 -0.88 -12.11 1.37
N THR A 120 0.28 -12.52 0.83
CA THR A 120 1.53 -11.78 0.92
C THR A 120 2.09 -11.48 -0.46
N ILE A 121 2.73 -10.34 -0.58
CA ILE A 121 3.43 -9.91 -1.80
C ILE A 121 4.87 -9.52 -1.46
N GLY A 122 5.78 -9.79 -2.40
CA GLY A 122 7.20 -9.51 -2.23
C GLY A 122 7.86 -8.85 -3.44
N LEU A 123 9.06 -8.34 -3.21
CA LEU A 123 9.91 -7.84 -4.29
C LEU A 123 10.48 -8.99 -5.16
N ASP A 124 10.33 -10.26 -4.72
CA ASP A 124 10.59 -11.47 -5.52
C ASP A 124 9.56 -11.69 -6.65
N ALA A 125 8.68 -10.71 -6.89
CA ALA A 125 7.61 -10.72 -7.90
C ALA A 125 6.51 -11.78 -7.66
N LEU A 126 6.46 -12.37 -6.49
CA LEU A 126 5.50 -13.42 -6.14
C LEU A 126 4.36 -12.89 -5.26
N ILE A 127 3.21 -13.55 -5.41
CA ILE A 127 2.07 -13.45 -4.52
C ILE A 127 1.87 -14.83 -3.91
N LYS A 128 1.73 -14.91 -2.60
CA LYS A 128 1.58 -16.19 -1.89
C LYS A 128 0.37 -16.16 -0.97
N ILE A 129 -0.41 -17.24 -0.97
CA ILE A 129 -1.58 -17.41 -0.10
C ILE A 129 -1.26 -18.43 0.99
N TRP A 130 -1.57 -18.09 2.22
CA TRP A 130 -1.24 -18.87 3.41
C TRP A 130 -2.48 -19.18 4.23
N ASP A 131 -2.47 -20.33 4.88
CA ASP A 131 -3.39 -20.67 5.96
C ASP A 131 -2.58 -20.58 7.28
N ILE A 132 -2.85 -19.54 8.06
CA ILE A 132 -2.03 -19.27 9.26
C ILE A 132 -2.33 -20.25 10.40
N ASP A 133 -3.50 -20.89 10.39
CA ASP A 133 -3.90 -21.86 11.40
C ASP A 133 -3.17 -23.19 11.20
N LYS A 134 -2.72 -23.47 9.98
CA LYS A 134 -1.92 -24.64 9.67
C LYS A 134 -0.44 -24.35 9.93
N ASP A 135 0.24 -25.30 10.55
CA ASP A 135 1.70 -25.25 10.73
C ASP A 135 2.41 -25.66 9.41
N THR A 136 2.14 -24.89 8.34
CA THR A 136 2.72 -25.16 7.03
C THR A 136 3.86 -24.18 6.75
N LYS A 137 5.05 -24.75 6.46
CA LYS A 137 6.20 -23.95 5.99
C LYS A 137 6.09 -23.55 4.51
N LYS A 138 5.00 -23.90 3.84
CA LYS A 138 4.79 -23.64 2.41
C LYS A 138 3.45 -22.94 2.19
N PRO A 139 3.37 -22.01 1.24
CA PRO A 139 2.12 -21.38 0.86
C PRO A 139 1.15 -22.43 0.28
N LEU A 140 -0.16 -22.17 0.42
CA LEU A 140 -1.21 -22.96 -0.24
C LEU A 140 -1.20 -22.74 -1.74
N ILE A 141 -0.96 -21.50 -2.17
CA ILE A 141 -0.97 -21.08 -3.57
C ILE A 141 0.16 -20.07 -3.76
N MET A 142 0.80 -20.14 -4.92
CA MET A 142 1.81 -19.21 -5.37
C MET A 142 1.47 -18.74 -6.79
N MET A 143 1.51 -17.42 -7.01
CA MET A 143 1.21 -16.76 -8.27
C MET A 143 2.43 -15.91 -8.66
N GLY A 144 2.90 -16.02 -9.90
CA GLY A 144 4.21 -15.50 -10.30
C GLY A 144 4.28 -14.91 -11.70
N ASP A 145 3.18 -14.36 -12.24
CA ASP A 145 3.18 -13.76 -13.58
C ASP A 145 3.70 -12.31 -13.61
N HIS A 146 3.89 -11.67 -12.44
CA HIS A 146 4.59 -10.39 -12.36
C HIS A 146 6.07 -10.58 -12.71
N THR A 147 6.63 -9.63 -13.45
CA THR A 147 8.04 -9.66 -13.90
C THR A 147 8.95 -8.74 -13.08
N SER A 148 8.41 -8.04 -12.10
CA SER A 148 9.12 -7.21 -11.12
C SER A 148 8.37 -7.17 -9.80
N GLY A 149 8.98 -6.57 -8.76
CA GLY A 149 8.41 -6.54 -7.42
C GLY A 149 6.96 -6.08 -7.37
N VAL A 150 6.13 -6.83 -6.66
CA VAL A 150 4.74 -6.48 -6.38
C VAL A 150 4.73 -5.48 -5.24
N THR A 151 4.13 -4.32 -5.47
CA THR A 151 4.24 -3.16 -4.57
C THR A 151 3.05 -3.00 -3.65
N ASP A 152 1.85 -3.35 -4.11
CA ASP A 152 0.65 -3.28 -3.28
C ASP A 152 -0.41 -4.31 -3.71
N ILE A 153 -1.33 -4.63 -2.78
CA ILE A 153 -2.38 -5.65 -2.94
C ILE A 153 -3.64 -5.24 -2.18
N ILE A 154 -4.79 -5.55 -2.78
CA ILE A 154 -6.11 -5.44 -2.12
C ILE A 154 -6.94 -6.70 -2.37
N GLU A 155 -7.84 -7.05 -1.43
CA GLU A 155 -8.97 -7.91 -1.73
C GLU A 155 -10.06 -7.07 -2.41
N PHE A 156 -10.31 -7.36 -3.69
CA PHE A 156 -11.28 -6.63 -4.49
C PHE A 156 -12.70 -7.16 -4.33
N ALA A 157 -12.83 -8.47 -4.31
CA ALA A 157 -14.07 -9.19 -4.06
C ALA A 157 -13.76 -10.54 -3.41
N LYS A 158 -14.77 -11.26 -2.93
CA LYS A 158 -14.59 -12.60 -2.37
C LYS A 158 -13.78 -13.48 -3.35
N ASN A 159 -12.69 -14.04 -2.87
CA ASN A 159 -11.76 -14.87 -3.65
C ASN A 159 -11.08 -14.16 -4.85
N LYS A 160 -11.13 -12.83 -4.92
CA LYS A 160 -10.46 -12.05 -5.96
C LYS A 160 -9.58 -10.99 -5.33
N ILE A 161 -8.32 -10.95 -5.70
CA ILE A 161 -7.37 -9.92 -5.33
C ILE A 161 -6.93 -9.13 -6.55
N ILE A 162 -6.52 -7.89 -6.34
CA ILE A 162 -5.84 -7.07 -7.35
C ILE A 162 -4.49 -6.67 -6.78
N THR A 163 -3.46 -6.76 -7.63
CA THR A 163 -2.09 -6.36 -7.34
C THR A 163 -1.61 -5.31 -8.31
N VAL A 164 -0.72 -4.45 -7.84
CA VAL A 164 0.04 -3.49 -8.65
C VAL A 164 1.53 -3.75 -8.49
N SER A 165 2.32 -3.41 -9.51
CA SER A 165 3.72 -3.80 -9.57
C SER A 165 4.60 -2.75 -10.26
N ASN A 166 5.90 -2.84 -9.95
CA ASN A 166 6.96 -2.14 -10.67
C ASN A 166 7.07 -2.58 -12.14
N ASP A 167 6.47 -3.70 -12.54
CA ASP A 167 6.40 -4.17 -13.94
C ASP A 167 5.39 -3.39 -14.80
N LYS A 168 4.78 -2.35 -14.24
CA LYS A 168 3.78 -1.49 -14.89
C LYS A 168 2.48 -2.24 -15.21
N THR A 169 2.10 -3.21 -14.39
CA THR A 169 0.83 -3.91 -14.57
C THR A 169 -0.05 -3.84 -13.34
N ILE A 170 -1.35 -3.85 -13.58
CA ILE A 170 -2.40 -4.12 -12.61
C ILE A 170 -2.97 -5.48 -12.96
N ARG A 171 -2.92 -6.43 -12.03
CA ARG A 171 -3.38 -7.79 -12.27
C ARG A 171 -4.47 -8.21 -11.30
N LYS A 172 -5.48 -8.88 -11.82
CA LYS A 172 -6.60 -9.45 -11.05
C LYS A 172 -6.46 -10.97 -11.02
N TRP A 173 -6.64 -11.56 -9.85
CA TRP A 173 -6.37 -12.97 -9.61
C TRP A 173 -7.53 -13.66 -8.91
N ASN A 174 -7.70 -14.94 -9.18
CA ASN A 174 -8.53 -15.82 -8.37
C ASN A 174 -7.67 -16.49 -7.29
N VAL A 175 -8.01 -16.25 -6.03
CA VAL A 175 -7.24 -16.71 -4.86
C VAL A 175 -7.33 -18.22 -4.64
N GLU A 176 -8.43 -18.89 -5.11
CA GLU A 176 -8.62 -20.32 -4.91
C GLU A 176 -7.83 -21.15 -5.92
N THR A 177 -7.74 -20.65 -7.15
CA THR A 177 -7.10 -21.37 -8.26
C THR A 177 -5.67 -20.89 -8.56
N GLY A 178 -5.29 -19.71 -8.04
CA GLY A 178 -4.03 -19.04 -8.35
C GLY A 178 -3.95 -18.48 -9.77
N LYS A 179 -5.05 -18.51 -10.55
CA LYS A 179 -5.05 -18.05 -11.94
C LYS A 179 -5.21 -16.55 -12.04
N GLU A 180 -4.46 -15.94 -12.97
CA GLU A 180 -4.73 -14.60 -13.44
C GLU A 180 -6.08 -14.55 -14.17
N LEU A 181 -6.91 -13.58 -13.82
CA LEU A 181 -8.19 -13.31 -14.46
C LEU A 181 -8.07 -12.19 -15.49
N PHE A 182 -7.26 -11.18 -15.18
CA PHE A 182 -7.09 -10.02 -16.03
C PHE A 182 -5.76 -9.31 -15.75
N CYS A 183 -5.14 -8.76 -16.82
CA CYS A 183 -3.93 -7.94 -16.73
C CYS A 183 -4.13 -6.65 -17.53
N TYR A 184 -3.96 -5.51 -16.85
CA TYR A 184 -3.93 -4.19 -17.47
C TYR A 184 -2.50 -3.62 -17.43
N LYS A 185 -2.02 -3.14 -18.58
CA LYS A 185 -0.69 -2.51 -18.71
C LYS A 185 -0.81 -1.00 -18.57
N THR A 186 0.02 -0.44 -17.71
CA THR A 186 0.16 1.00 -17.51
C THR A 186 1.47 1.52 -18.07
N ASP A 187 1.59 2.84 -18.24
CA ASP A 187 2.81 3.44 -18.77
C ASP A 187 3.93 3.49 -17.73
N GLN A 188 3.59 3.50 -16.44
CA GLN A 188 4.51 3.74 -15.33
C GLN A 188 4.42 2.67 -14.25
N PRO A 189 5.51 2.42 -13.50
CA PRO A 189 5.47 1.61 -12.28
C PRO A 189 4.48 2.15 -11.26
N LEU A 190 3.80 1.24 -10.56
CA LEU A 190 2.75 1.54 -9.59
C LEU A 190 3.23 1.23 -8.18
N ASN A 191 2.81 2.03 -7.19
CA ASN A 191 3.24 1.88 -5.79
C ASN A 191 2.11 1.54 -4.83
N CYS A 192 0.90 2.04 -5.09
CA CYS A 192 -0.22 1.91 -4.17
C CYS A 192 -1.54 1.70 -4.91
N ILE A 193 -2.46 0.98 -4.25
CA ILE A 193 -3.79 0.70 -4.75
C ILE A 193 -4.82 0.80 -3.62
N LYS A 194 -6.01 1.30 -3.93
CA LYS A 194 -7.17 1.32 -3.02
C LYS A 194 -8.44 0.95 -3.77
N LYS A 195 -9.24 0.06 -3.19
CA LYS A 195 -10.61 -0.21 -3.66
C LYS A 195 -11.48 1.01 -3.35
N ILE A 196 -12.23 1.50 -4.34
CA ILE A 196 -13.22 2.57 -4.18
C ILE A 196 -14.60 1.96 -3.93
N ASP A 197 -15.00 1.04 -4.80
CA ASP A 197 -16.26 0.29 -4.70
C ASP A 197 -16.13 -1.07 -5.39
N ASP A 198 -17.23 -1.72 -5.72
CA ASP A 198 -17.20 -3.05 -6.34
C ASP A 198 -16.72 -3.03 -7.80
N ASN A 199 -16.61 -1.88 -8.42
CA ASN A 199 -16.18 -1.70 -9.80
C ASN A 199 -14.86 -0.96 -9.93
N LEU A 200 -14.62 0.03 -9.06
CA LEU A 200 -13.55 1.01 -9.24
C LEU A 200 -12.40 0.78 -8.26
N ILE A 201 -11.20 1.02 -8.76
CA ILE A 201 -9.96 1.11 -7.98
C ILE A 201 -9.27 2.45 -8.25
N ALA A 202 -8.60 2.95 -7.22
CA ALA A 202 -7.63 4.04 -7.34
C ALA A 202 -6.21 3.46 -7.30
N VAL A 203 -5.32 3.97 -8.13
CA VAL A 203 -3.90 3.57 -8.18
C VAL A 203 -3.00 4.80 -8.23
N GLY A 204 -1.84 4.69 -7.64
CA GLY A 204 -0.80 5.71 -7.70
C GLY A 204 0.58 5.11 -7.96
N GLY A 205 1.45 5.90 -8.58
CA GLY A 205 2.78 5.45 -8.95
C GLY A 205 3.83 6.55 -9.00
N ILE A 206 4.89 6.29 -9.75
CA ILE A 206 6.06 7.17 -9.84
C ILE A 206 5.82 8.43 -10.68
N ASP A 207 4.79 8.46 -11.49
CA ASP A 207 4.43 9.60 -12.34
C ASP A 207 3.60 10.66 -11.60
N LYS A 208 3.45 10.53 -10.27
CA LYS A 208 2.86 11.54 -9.39
C LYS A 208 1.34 11.74 -9.55
N SER A 209 0.69 10.91 -10.38
CA SER A 209 -0.74 11.01 -10.68
C SER A 209 -1.52 9.91 -9.96
N VAL A 210 -2.76 10.24 -9.58
CA VAL A 210 -3.75 9.26 -9.14
C VAL A 210 -4.61 8.87 -10.33
N TYR A 211 -4.75 7.59 -10.58
CA TYR A 211 -5.59 7.04 -11.63
C TYR A 211 -6.79 6.31 -11.04
N ILE A 212 -7.93 6.42 -11.71
CA ILE A 212 -9.12 5.63 -11.41
C ILE A 212 -9.35 4.67 -12.57
N TYR A 213 -9.51 3.39 -12.25
CA TYR A 213 -9.72 2.31 -13.22
C TYR A 213 -10.98 1.52 -12.88
N ASP A 214 -11.72 1.10 -13.94
CA ASP A 214 -12.85 0.17 -13.83
C ASP A 214 -12.35 -1.27 -13.97
N PHE A 215 -12.44 -2.02 -12.88
CA PHE A 215 -12.05 -3.43 -12.78
C PHE A 215 -13.25 -4.36 -12.51
N SER A 216 -14.47 -3.92 -12.86
CA SER A 216 -15.70 -4.70 -12.70
C SER A 216 -15.68 -6.02 -13.47
N LYS A 217 -15.02 -6.05 -14.65
CA LYS A 217 -14.96 -7.21 -15.53
C LYS A 217 -13.69 -8.03 -15.30
N ASP A 218 -13.76 -9.35 -15.56
CA ASP A 218 -12.60 -10.26 -15.52
C ASP A 218 -11.95 -10.43 -16.92
N SER A 219 -12.61 -9.94 -17.98
CA SER A 219 -12.09 -9.91 -19.36
C SER A 219 -12.75 -8.77 -20.13
N VAL A 220 -12.03 -8.17 -21.05
CA VAL A 220 -12.49 -7.07 -21.88
C VAL A 220 -11.96 -7.23 -23.31
N ASN A 221 -12.69 -6.74 -24.30
CA ASN A 221 -12.21 -6.61 -25.67
C ASN A 221 -11.34 -5.35 -25.85
N GLU A 222 -10.74 -5.14 -27.03
CA GLU A 222 -9.84 -4.00 -27.29
C GLU A 222 -10.53 -2.64 -27.10
N GLU A 223 -11.80 -2.51 -27.45
CA GLU A 223 -12.56 -1.27 -27.28
C GLU A 223 -12.84 -0.97 -25.80
N GLU A 224 -13.15 -1.98 -25.01
CA GLU A 224 -13.36 -1.87 -23.56
C GLU A 224 -12.04 -1.60 -22.82
N TYR A 225 -10.95 -2.21 -23.29
CA TYR A 225 -9.60 -2.00 -22.72
C TYR A 225 -9.20 -0.51 -22.73
N ALA A 226 -9.49 0.20 -23.84
CA ALA A 226 -9.21 1.63 -23.94
C ALA A 226 -10.04 2.50 -22.97
N LYS A 227 -11.16 1.99 -22.44
CA LYS A 227 -12.08 2.70 -21.53
C LYS A 227 -11.91 2.34 -20.06
N ILE A 228 -10.98 1.45 -19.71
CA ILE A 228 -10.74 1.01 -18.32
C ILE A 228 -10.28 2.18 -17.45
N GLN A 229 -9.44 3.08 -17.99
CA GLN A 229 -9.04 4.29 -17.27
C GLN A 229 -10.18 5.29 -17.28
N VAL A 230 -10.77 5.55 -16.11
CA VAL A 230 -11.91 6.44 -15.92
C VAL A 230 -11.47 7.89 -15.72
N ALA A 231 -10.42 8.09 -14.90
CA ALA A 231 -9.92 9.43 -14.58
C ALA A 231 -8.42 9.42 -14.28
N ARG A 232 -7.82 10.61 -14.40
CA ARG A 232 -6.46 10.94 -13.94
C ARG A 232 -6.51 12.25 -13.17
N MET A 233 -5.88 12.27 -11.98
CA MET A 233 -5.85 13.42 -11.09
C MET A 233 -4.39 13.80 -10.81
N GLU A 234 -4.03 15.06 -11.03
CA GLU A 234 -2.67 15.56 -10.96
C GLU A 234 -2.59 16.75 -9.98
N GLU A 235 -1.73 16.65 -8.99
CA GLU A 235 -1.39 17.71 -8.03
C GLU A 235 -0.04 17.46 -7.39
N HIS A 236 0.26 16.19 -7.05
CA HIS A 236 1.48 15.80 -6.38
C HIS A 236 2.72 16.09 -7.22
N LYS A 237 3.83 16.40 -6.52
CA LYS A 237 5.12 16.76 -7.12
C LYS A 237 6.18 15.66 -7.03
N ASP A 238 5.84 14.58 -6.34
CA ASP A 238 6.68 13.40 -6.18
C ASP A 238 5.83 12.13 -6.16
N ILE A 239 6.48 10.95 -6.08
CA ILE A 239 5.85 9.64 -6.12
C ILE A 239 4.68 9.51 -5.14
N LEU A 240 3.64 8.81 -5.55
CA LEU A 240 2.56 8.43 -4.66
C LEU A 240 2.96 7.20 -3.84
N THR A 241 2.63 7.23 -2.56
CA THR A 241 3.05 6.23 -1.58
C THR A 241 1.89 5.47 -0.97
N SER A 242 0.75 6.14 -0.76
CA SER A 242 -0.42 5.55 -0.12
C SER A 242 -1.72 6.19 -0.58
N LEU A 243 -2.79 5.41 -0.59
CA LEU A 243 -4.15 5.83 -0.89
C LEU A 243 -5.10 5.36 0.21
N GLU A 244 -6.02 6.22 0.63
CA GLU A 244 -7.11 5.91 1.55
C GLU A 244 -8.45 6.46 1.04
N LEU A 245 -9.54 5.86 1.49
CA LEU A 245 -10.90 6.26 1.12
C LEU A 245 -11.70 6.54 2.39
N THR A 246 -12.40 7.68 2.42
CA THR A 246 -13.32 8.03 3.50
C THR A 246 -14.72 7.46 3.23
N ASP A 247 -15.53 7.30 4.26
CA ASP A 247 -16.91 6.80 4.15
C ASP A 247 -17.79 7.73 3.29
N ASP A 248 -17.50 9.03 3.27
CA ASP A 248 -18.18 10.03 2.43
C ASP A 248 -17.62 10.13 1.00
N LYS A 249 -16.86 9.10 0.55
CA LYS A 249 -16.31 8.95 -0.81
C LYS A 249 -15.33 10.05 -1.23
N ARG A 250 -14.54 10.57 -0.31
CA ARG A 250 -13.34 11.34 -0.65
C ARG A 250 -12.14 10.40 -0.72
N LEU A 251 -11.36 10.50 -1.79
CA LEU A 251 -10.09 9.79 -1.89
C LEU A 251 -8.99 10.65 -1.24
N ILE A 252 -8.07 10.01 -0.54
CA ILE A 252 -6.92 10.67 0.08
C ILE A 252 -5.66 10.03 -0.47
N SER A 253 -4.71 10.83 -0.93
CA SER A 253 -3.42 10.38 -1.45
C SER A 253 -2.28 11.00 -0.66
N ALA A 254 -1.23 10.21 -0.40
CA ALA A 254 0.02 10.65 0.20
C ALA A 254 1.16 10.56 -0.81
N SER A 255 2.17 11.39 -0.63
CA SER A 255 3.30 11.47 -1.56
C SER A 255 4.63 11.75 -0.88
N GLY A 256 5.71 11.40 -1.59
CA GLY A 256 7.08 11.82 -1.29
C GLY A 256 7.27 13.33 -1.28
N ASP A 257 6.34 14.10 -1.86
CA ASP A 257 6.36 15.57 -1.84
C ASP A 257 5.99 16.19 -0.48
N LYS A 258 5.83 15.36 0.57
CA LYS A 258 5.52 15.75 1.96
C LYS A 258 4.09 16.21 2.18
N THR A 259 3.22 16.05 1.18
CA THR A 259 1.82 16.48 1.22
C THR A 259 0.85 15.31 1.18
N ILE A 260 -0.38 15.61 1.62
CA ILE A 260 -1.54 14.72 1.52
C ILE A 260 -2.61 15.48 0.74
N CYS A 261 -3.13 14.91 -0.33
CA CYS A 261 -4.21 15.50 -1.13
C CYS A 261 -5.53 14.79 -0.85
N ILE A 262 -6.61 15.57 -0.79
CA ILE A 262 -7.98 15.10 -0.62
C ILE A 262 -8.75 15.43 -1.88
N TRP A 263 -9.42 14.42 -2.46
CA TRP A 263 -10.08 14.48 -3.75
C TRP A 263 -11.56 14.17 -3.65
N ASP A 264 -12.37 14.86 -4.42
CA ASP A 264 -13.79 14.54 -4.62
C ASP A 264 -13.92 13.54 -5.79
N LEU A 265 -14.39 12.34 -5.49
CA LEU A 265 -14.59 11.29 -6.51
C LEU A 265 -15.81 11.52 -7.42
N ASN A 266 -16.71 12.49 -7.12
CA ASN A 266 -17.83 12.80 -7.99
C ASN A 266 -17.39 13.60 -9.23
N ASN A 267 -16.34 14.39 -9.10
CA ASN A 267 -15.83 15.26 -10.18
C ASN A 267 -14.33 15.13 -10.42
N TYR A 268 -13.65 14.27 -9.66
CA TYR A 268 -12.22 14.00 -9.73
C TYR A 268 -11.33 15.24 -9.51
N LYS A 269 -11.79 16.17 -8.65
CA LYS A 269 -11.07 17.43 -8.37
C LYS A 269 -10.46 17.41 -6.98
N LEU A 270 -9.37 18.17 -6.86
CA LEU A 270 -8.73 18.45 -5.58
C LEU A 270 -9.67 19.29 -4.69
N ILE A 271 -9.92 18.80 -3.47
CA ILE A 271 -10.62 19.56 -2.43
C ILE A 271 -9.61 20.34 -1.62
N LYS A 272 -8.53 19.70 -1.16
CA LYS A 272 -7.56 20.29 -0.24
C LYS A 272 -6.23 19.56 -0.27
N THR A 273 -5.15 20.31 -0.07
CA THR A 273 -3.80 19.78 0.22
C THR A 273 -3.47 20.05 1.69
N LEU A 274 -3.14 18.99 2.45
CA LEU A 274 -2.67 19.08 3.83
C LEU A 274 -1.15 19.13 3.82
N GLN A 275 -0.59 20.06 4.60
CA GLN A 275 0.84 20.28 4.77
C GLN A 275 1.19 20.24 6.25
N GLY A 276 2.40 19.73 6.59
CA GLY A 276 2.85 19.70 7.98
C GLY A 276 3.90 18.66 8.28
N HIS A 277 3.99 17.58 7.49
CA HIS A 277 5.15 16.68 7.51
C HIS A 277 6.37 17.38 6.90
N THR A 278 7.56 17.10 7.46
CA THR A 278 8.81 17.72 7.01
C THR A 278 9.54 16.85 6.00
N GLU A 279 9.16 15.58 5.89
CA GLU A 279 9.64 14.61 4.89
C GLU A 279 8.47 13.86 4.26
N GLY A 280 8.76 12.99 3.26
CA GLY A 280 7.76 12.24 2.50
C GLY A 280 6.76 11.48 3.36
N VAL A 281 5.48 11.56 3.03
CA VAL A 281 4.41 10.80 3.71
C VAL A 281 4.36 9.40 3.11
N GLN A 282 4.43 8.35 3.94
CA GLN A 282 4.56 6.97 3.46
C GLN A 282 3.27 6.16 3.57
N CYS A 283 2.49 6.39 4.60
CA CYS A 283 1.28 5.62 4.86
C CYS A 283 0.16 6.48 5.41
N LEU A 284 -1.04 6.06 5.11
CA LEU A 284 -2.30 6.67 5.55
C LEU A 284 -3.18 5.63 6.22
N LYS A 285 -4.01 6.07 7.16
CA LYS A 285 -5.08 5.27 7.75
C LYS A 285 -6.23 6.16 8.18
N ILE A 286 -7.43 5.91 7.66
CA ILE A 286 -8.66 6.48 8.21
C ILE A 286 -8.97 5.75 9.51
N LEU A 287 -9.20 6.51 10.58
CA LEU A 287 -9.52 6.01 11.91
C LEU A 287 -11.04 5.89 12.10
N LYS A 288 -11.46 5.10 13.09
CA LYS A 288 -12.89 4.83 13.36
C LYS A 288 -13.71 6.07 13.72
N ASP A 289 -13.07 7.13 14.23
CA ASP A 289 -13.68 8.43 14.53
C ASP A 289 -13.76 9.37 13.31
N GLY A 290 -13.31 8.91 12.15
CA GLY A 290 -13.29 9.69 10.90
C GLY A 290 -12.10 10.63 10.76
N THR A 291 -11.14 10.65 11.70
CA THR A 291 -9.88 11.37 11.54
C THR A 291 -8.91 10.56 10.66
N LEU A 292 -7.86 11.21 10.16
CA LEU A 292 -6.82 10.57 9.36
C LEU A 292 -5.52 10.50 10.16
N ALA A 293 -4.90 9.33 10.20
CA ALA A 293 -3.51 9.17 10.61
C ALA A 293 -2.59 9.09 9.39
N SER A 294 -1.44 9.75 9.45
CA SER A 294 -0.38 9.67 8.44
C SER A 294 0.97 9.40 9.08
N GLY A 295 1.74 8.47 8.52
CA GLY A 295 3.12 8.17 8.90
C GLY A 295 4.09 8.68 7.85
N SER A 296 5.25 9.15 8.27
CA SER A 296 6.21 9.86 7.40
C SER A 296 7.65 9.43 7.64
N PHE A 297 8.51 9.77 6.67
CA PHE A 297 9.96 9.71 6.77
C PHE A 297 10.53 10.73 7.78
N ASP A 298 9.71 11.63 8.32
CA ASP A 298 10.10 12.51 9.43
C ASP A 298 10.00 11.84 10.81
N ASP A 299 9.85 10.51 10.85
CA ASP A 299 9.76 9.65 12.03
C ASP A 299 8.53 9.95 12.91
N THR A 300 7.58 10.74 12.40
CA THR A 300 6.38 11.12 13.14
C THR A 300 5.10 10.54 12.52
N ILE A 301 4.08 10.44 13.37
CA ILE A 301 2.70 10.21 12.95
C ILE A 301 1.91 11.48 13.24
N LYS A 302 1.12 11.92 12.26
CA LYS A 302 0.22 13.05 12.45
C LYS A 302 -1.24 12.61 12.36
N ILE A 303 -2.07 13.19 13.21
CA ILE A 303 -3.52 12.99 13.21
C ILE A 303 -4.16 14.26 12.68
N TRP A 304 -5.06 14.11 11.72
CA TRP A 304 -5.70 15.20 11.00
C TRP A 304 -7.22 15.18 11.17
N ASP A 305 -7.78 16.32 11.46
CA ASP A 305 -9.22 16.56 11.36
C ASP A 305 -9.57 16.84 9.88
N LEU A 306 -10.33 15.94 9.28
CA LEU A 306 -10.75 16.03 7.87
C LEU A 306 -11.95 16.97 7.65
N LYS A 307 -12.54 17.54 8.70
CA LYS A 307 -13.60 18.55 8.59
C LYS A 307 -12.98 19.95 8.48
N ASN A 308 -11.96 20.21 9.32
CA ASN A 308 -11.28 21.52 9.38
C ASN A 308 -9.97 21.53 8.58
N TYR A 309 -9.51 20.37 8.09
CA TYR A 309 -8.25 20.20 7.36
C TYR A 309 -7.03 20.64 8.16
N THR A 310 -7.00 20.33 9.45
CA THR A 310 -5.93 20.73 10.38
C THR A 310 -5.27 19.51 11.02
N CYS A 311 -3.95 19.63 11.28
CA CYS A 311 -3.24 18.68 12.11
C CYS A 311 -3.60 18.93 13.58
N ILE A 312 -4.22 17.95 14.24
CA ILE A 312 -4.68 18.06 15.62
C ILE A 312 -3.70 17.43 16.61
N LYS A 313 -2.86 16.49 16.16
CA LYS A 313 -1.87 15.83 17.01
C LYS A 313 -0.66 15.37 16.22
N THR A 314 0.51 15.35 16.86
CA THR A 314 1.73 14.72 16.35
C THR A 314 2.26 13.74 17.39
N LEU A 315 2.37 12.47 17.02
CA LEU A 315 2.92 11.41 17.86
C LEU A 315 4.40 11.24 17.51
N LYS A 316 5.24 11.22 18.54
CA LYS A 316 6.69 11.06 18.44
C LYS A 316 7.14 9.89 19.30
N GLY A 317 8.04 9.06 18.79
CA GLY A 317 8.55 7.90 19.53
C GLY A 317 9.27 6.89 18.66
N HIS A 318 8.89 6.74 17.39
CA HIS A 318 9.75 6.03 16.43
C HIS A 318 11.07 6.78 16.23
N THR A 319 12.15 6.03 16.05
CA THR A 319 13.49 6.51 15.74
C THR A 319 13.86 6.27 14.28
N GLY A 320 12.87 5.97 13.47
CA GLY A 320 13.01 5.73 12.05
C GLY A 320 11.68 5.92 11.31
N HIS A 321 11.75 5.89 10.00
CA HIS A 321 10.66 6.18 9.07
C HIS A 321 9.43 5.30 9.30
N VAL A 322 8.24 5.91 9.43
CA VAL A 322 6.98 5.19 9.65
C VAL A 322 6.43 4.69 8.32
N TYR A 323 6.42 3.37 8.13
CA TYR A 323 5.98 2.73 6.88
C TYR A 323 4.55 2.24 6.89
N SER A 324 3.99 1.92 8.05
CA SER A 324 2.66 1.31 8.14
C SER A 324 1.88 1.76 9.37
N LEU A 325 0.57 1.86 9.20
CA LEU A 325 -0.40 2.24 10.22
C LEU A 325 -1.63 1.34 10.13
N ASN A 326 -2.17 0.94 11.28
CA ASN A 326 -3.49 0.35 11.38
C ASN A 326 -4.11 0.68 12.75
N GLN A 327 -5.41 0.43 12.92
CA GLN A 327 -6.10 0.66 14.17
C GLN A 327 -6.58 -0.66 14.78
N LEU A 328 -6.29 -0.86 16.06
CA LEU A 328 -6.74 -2.01 16.82
C LEU A 328 -8.25 -1.95 17.12
N PRO A 329 -8.91 -3.07 17.40
CA PRO A 329 -10.34 -3.09 17.74
C PRO A 329 -10.68 -2.22 18.95
N ASP A 330 -9.77 -2.09 19.93
CA ASP A 330 -9.90 -1.28 21.13
C ASP A 330 -9.67 0.23 20.90
N GLY A 331 -9.43 0.65 19.66
CA GLY A 331 -9.27 2.04 19.26
C GLY A 331 -7.84 2.56 19.24
N LYS A 332 -6.86 1.82 19.79
CA LYS A 332 -5.45 2.23 19.72
C LYS A 332 -4.95 2.23 18.28
N LEU A 333 -4.06 3.14 17.95
CA LEU A 333 -3.30 3.11 16.71
C LEU A 333 -2.10 2.17 16.88
N ILE A 334 -1.75 1.42 15.85
CA ILE A 334 -0.51 0.63 15.77
C ILE A 334 0.27 1.09 14.55
N SER A 335 1.57 1.31 14.74
CA SER A 335 2.49 1.76 13.70
C SER A 335 3.69 0.84 13.59
N GLY A 336 4.23 0.69 12.38
CA GLY A 336 5.47 -0.03 12.10
C GLY A 336 6.45 0.84 11.35
N ALA A 337 7.74 0.72 11.66
CA ALA A 337 8.74 1.64 11.15
C ALA A 337 10.07 0.96 10.77
N SER A 338 10.99 1.78 10.24
CA SER A 338 12.35 1.34 9.88
C SER A 338 13.26 1.16 11.09
N ASP A 339 12.83 1.50 12.28
CA ASP A 339 13.48 1.15 13.55
C ASP A 339 13.17 -0.29 14.00
N TRP A 340 12.52 -1.08 13.14
CA TRP A 340 12.16 -2.50 13.27
C TRP A 340 11.07 -2.78 14.30
N SER A 341 10.57 -1.75 14.97
CA SER A 341 9.58 -1.84 16.01
C SER A 341 8.15 -1.60 15.51
N LEU A 342 7.19 -2.10 16.29
CA LEU A 342 5.80 -1.66 16.24
C LEU A 342 5.49 -0.92 17.54
N ILE A 343 4.81 0.22 17.45
CA ILE A 343 4.38 0.99 18.62
C ILE A 343 2.86 1.12 18.61
N ALA A 344 2.25 0.80 19.75
CA ALA A 344 0.83 1.05 19.99
C ALA A 344 0.65 2.37 20.72
N TRP A 345 -0.31 3.18 20.28
CA TRP A 345 -0.57 4.54 20.74
C TRP A 345 -1.97 4.69 21.31
N ASP A 346 -2.07 5.35 22.45
CA ASP A 346 -3.32 5.91 22.97
C ASP A 346 -3.58 7.24 22.25
N LEU A 347 -4.61 7.27 21.42
CA LEU A 347 -4.92 8.45 20.61
C LEU A 347 -5.48 9.62 21.43
N GLU A 348 -6.13 9.37 22.57
CA GLU A 348 -6.64 10.43 23.44
C GLU A 348 -5.49 11.16 24.15
N LYS A 349 -4.57 10.38 24.73
CA LYS A 349 -3.41 10.92 25.44
C LYS A 349 -2.29 11.39 24.51
N GLY A 350 -2.16 10.73 23.35
CA GLY A 350 -1.04 10.93 22.43
C GLY A 350 0.24 10.25 22.89
N GLU A 351 0.15 9.21 23.69
CA GLU A 351 1.26 8.50 24.34
C GLU A 351 1.42 7.09 23.81
N GLN A 352 2.63 6.57 23.91
CA GLN A 352 2.92 5.16 23.67
C GLN A 352 2.31 4.30 24.78
N VAL A 353 1.71 3.17 24.39
CA VAL A 353 1.14 2.20 25.32
C VAL A 353 2.08 1.00 25.51
N PHE A 354 2.55 0.45 24.39
CA PHE A 354 3.54 -0.62 24.36
C PHE A 354 4.30 -0.63 23.04
N THR A 355 5.44 -1.30 23.05
CA THR A 355 6.27 -1.54 21.86
C THR A 355 6.43 -3.05 21.66
N LEU A 356 6.38 -3.50 20.39
CA LEU A 356 6.67 -4.88 20.01
C LEU A 356 7.98 -4.91 19.22
N GLU A 357 8.87 -5.76 19.68
CA GLU A 357 10.17 -6.00 19.06
C GLU A 357 10.24 -7.45 18.56
N GLY A 358 10.95 -7.70 17.47
CA GLY A 358 11.15 -9.05 16.98
C GLY A 358 11.37 -9.16 15.48
N HIS A 359 11.00 -8.15 14.68
CA HIS A 359 11.52 -8.03 13.31
C HIS A 359 12.98 -7.61 13.35
N GLU A 360 13.74 -8.05 12.35
CA GLU A 360 15.18 -7.78 12.23
C GLU A 360 15.49 -6.69 11.20
N GLU A 361 14.44 -6.15 10.54
CA GLU A 361 14.49 -5.05 9.59
C GLU A 361 13.15 -4.30 9.56
N CYS A 362 12.99 -3.35 8.61
CA CYS A 362 11.83 -2.45 8.50
C CYS A 362 10.49 -3.18 8.49
N VAL A 363 9.50 -2.69 9.26
CA VAL A 363 8.13 -3.19 9.26
C VAL A 363 7.33 -2.50 8.15
N ASN A 364 7.10 -3.21 7.06
CA ASN A 364 6.51 -2.64 5.82
C ASN A 364 4.99 -2.53 5.84
N SER A 365 4.30 -3.49 6.46
CA SER A 365 2.83 -3.45 6.57
C SER A 365 2.32 -4.02 7.87
N ILE A 366 1.15 -3.55 8.27
CA ILE A 366 0.38 -4.03 9.41
C ILE A 366 -1.05 -4.29 8.95
N ASP A 367 -1.57 -5.47 9.26
CA ASP A 367 -3.00 -5.75 9.19
C ASP A 367 -3.49 -6.31 10.52
N VAL A 368 -4.79 -6.21 10.82
CA VAL A 368 -5.35 -6.52 12.13
C VAL A 368 -6.55 -7.42 11.98
N PHE A 369 -6.52 -8.58 12.63
CA PHE A 369 -7.64 -9.50 12.71
C PHE A 369 -8.79 -8.93 13.56
N PRO A 370 -10.03 -9.37 13.33
CA PRO A 370 -11.19 -8.94 14.14
C PRO A 370 -11.03 -9.22 15.64
N ASP A 371 -10.29 -10.27 16.03
CA ASP A 371 -9.98 -10.62 17.41
C ASP A 371 -8.83 -9.78 18.03
N GLY A 372 -8.23 -8.90 17.22
CA GLY A 372 -7.18 -7.98 17.63
C GLY A 372 -5.76 -8.52 17.49
N LYS A 373 -5.56 -9.73 16.94
CA LYS A 373 -4.22 -10.20 16.53
C LYS A 373 -3.68 -9.31 15.44
N ILE A 374 -2.37 -9.12 15.43
CA ILE A 374 -1.69 -8.28 14.45
C ILE A 374 -0.90 -9.17 13.50
N LEU A 375 -1.04 -8.90 12.21
CA LEU A 375 -0.24 -9.46 11.14
C LEU A 375 0.74 -8.39 10.64
N THR A 376 2.02 -8.71 10.57
CA THR A 376 3.04 -7.79 10.06
C THR A 376 3.88 -8.42 8.97
N SER A 377 4.36 -7.59 8.05
CA SER A 377 5.36 -7.97 7.05
C SER A 377 6.59 -7.09 7.15
N SER A 378 7.75 -7.63 6.80
CA SER A 378 9.02 -6.93 6.95
C SER A 378 9.98 -7.16 5.78
N THR A 379 10.92 -6.26 5.67
CA THR A 379 12.11 -6.36 4.84
C THR A 379 12.97 -7.58 5.21
N ASP A 380 12.86 -8.10 6.45
CA ASP A 380 13.52 -9.33 6.93
C ASP A 380 13.00 -10.62 6.26
N GLN A 381 12.18 -10.51 5.20
CA GLN A 381 11.60 -11.61 4.43
C GLN A 381 10.54 -12.40 5.20
N THR A 382 10.15 -11.96 6.38
CA THR A 382 9.20 -12.66 7.24
C THR A 382 7.85 -11.96 7.35
N VAL A 383 6.87 -12.79 7.69
CA VAL A 383 5.58 -12.35 8.23
C VAL A 383 5.48 -12.85 9.65
N LYS A 384 5.01 -12.01 10.57
CA LYS A 384 4.82 -12.35 11.97
C LYS A 384 3.38 -12.15 12.40
N LEU A 385 2.92 -13.03 13.29
CA LEU A 385 1.63 -12.94 13.97
C LEU A 385 1.88 -12.64 15.45
N TRP A 386 1.13 -11.68 15.98
CA TRP A 386 1.23 -11.22 17.38
C TRP A 386 -0.12 -11.35 18.07
N ASP A 387 -0.08 -11.80 19.34
CA ASP A 387 -1.26 -11.93 20.22
C ASP A 387 -0.94 -11.60 21.69
#